data_c31dc0df0e32ba8265ac4c736d7dae7f
#
_entry.id   c31dc0df0e32ba8265ac4c736d7dae7f
#
_cell.length_a   1.000
_cell.length_b   1.000
_cell.length_c   1.000
_cell.angle_alpha   90.00
_cell.angle_beta   90.00
_cell.angle_gamma   90.00
#
_symmetry.space_group_name_H-M   'P 1'
#
loop_
_entity.id
_entity.type
_entity.pdbx_description
1 polymer ?
#
loop_
_entity_poly.entity_id
_entity_poly.type
_entity_poly.pdbx_seq_one_letter_code
_entity_poly.pdbx_strand_id
1 'polypeptide(L)'
;MQYTKNNSKSRKSDTNTLFICFSSLLVCLLVLAACKPASNFALTPTPIRQATITVEPTASQAPPTLRQLADQQKWLVGTASDPAYLTNPQYTALLDAEFNGLVGENVMKWGRLSVERGIYDFSKADVLMDYAARHQMAVRGHTLVWDLQLPDWLTQSILTRDEYKVILKEHITTVVGRYAGRIVAWDVVNEPLDAQGHLRQNFWFQAIGPEYILLAFQWAHAADPEAQLFLNESFAEGLNEKSQGVYALVSGMLEKGVPIHGVGMQMHLRLENPPVPEDVAENMQRLAELGLKVHITELDVRLQDAPGSRDGKLVAQGVVFEDLARTCLAAENCEAFFTWGLTDHYSWIPGMTGKDDEPLLFAENWQPKPAYWAVYAALRDAILAAQP
;
A
#
# COMPACT_ATOMS: atom_id res chain seq x y z
N MET A 1 -45.53 -4.92 15.69
CA MET A 1 -45.56 -6.28 16.29
C MET A 1 -44.39 -6.38 17.26
N GLN A 2 -44.75 -6.47 18.54
CA GLN A 2 -43.80 -6.60 19.66
C GLN A 2 -43.22 -8.03 19.66
N TYR A 3 -41.93 -8.17 19.95
CA TYR A 3 -41.41 -9.41 20.53
C TYR A 3 -40.41 -9.10 21.67
N THR A 4 -40.69 -9.78 22.71
CA THR A 4 -40.35 -9.72 24.11
C THR A 4 -38.88 -10.07 24.42
N LYS A 5 -38.40 -9.41 25.50
CA LYS A 5 -37.22 -9.76 26.28
C LYS A 5 -37.26 -11.15 26.86
N ASN A 6 -36.11 -11.82 26.92
CA ASN A 6 -35.87 -12.86 27.90
C ASN A 6 -34.52 -12.70 28.59
N ASN A 7 -34.58 -12.51 29.90
CA ASN A 7 -33.51 -12.55 30.89
C ASN A 7 -33.18 -14.00 31.26
N SER A 8 -31.90 -14.33 31.38
CA SER A 8 -31.51 -15.39 32.30
C SER A 8 -30.21 -15.04 33.02
N LYS A 9 -30.32 -15.09 34.34
CA LYS A 9 -29.32 -14.84 35.40
C LYS A 9 -28.43 -16.07 35.66
N SER A 10 -27.27 -15.76 36.31
CA SER A 10 -26.51 -16.53 37.31
C SER A 10 -25.44 -17.46 36.70
N ARG A 11 -24.22 -17.57 37.25
CA ARG A 11 -23.79 -17.73 38.65
C ARG A 11 -22.33 -17.36 38.84
N LYS A 12 -22.04 -16.74 39.97
CA LYS A 12 -20.70 -16.56 40.57
C LYS A 12 -20.18 -17.93 41.08
N SER A 13 -18.88 -18.17 40.96
CA SER A 13 -18.15 -19.04 41.89
C SER A 13 -16.81 -18.42 42.23
N ASP A 14 -16.66 -18.09 43.50
CA ASP A 14 -15.42 -17.68 44.16
C ASP A 14 -14.54 -18.91 44.39
N THR A 15 -13.24 -18.79 44.14
CA THR A 15 -12.24 -19.66 44.75
C THR A 15 -10.99 -18.87 45.07
N ASN A 16 -10.78 -18.67 46.38
CA ASN A 16 -9.57 -18.19 47.00
C ASN A 16 -8.43 -19.20 46.84
N THR A 17 -7.25 -18.72 46.44
CA THR A 17 -6.01 -19.49 46.66
C THR A 17 -4.93 -18.59 47.22
N LEU A 18 -4.47 -19.01 48.35
CA LEU A 18 -3.47 -18.44 49.26
C LEU A 18 -2.09 -18.52 48.63
N PHE A 19 -1.31 -17.44 48.63
CA PHE A 19 0.11 -17.47 48.25
C PHE A 19 1.03 -17.27 49.47
N ILE A 20 1.94 -18.24 49.63
CA ILE A 20 2.99 -18.31 50.63
C ILE A 20 4.19 -17.55 50.12
N CYS A 21 4.69 -16.58 50.94
CA CYS A 21 5.97 -15.89 50.75
C CYS A 21 7.15 -16.79 51.16
N PHE A 22 8.13 -16.94 50.30
CA PHE A 22 9.48 -17.40 50.71
C PHE A 22 10.50 -16.27 50.57
N SER A 23 11.07 -15.90 51.70
CA SER A 23 12.18 -14.95 51.82
C SER A 23 13.49 -15.75 51.70
N SER A 24 14.40 -15.32 50.85
CA SER A 24 15.79 -15.85 50.84
C SER A 24 16.75 -14.70 51.06
N LEU A 25 17.44 -14.81 52.18
CA LEU A 25 18.50 -13.93 52.68
C LEU A 25 19.81 -14.33 51.97
N LEU A 26 20.54 -13.38 51.36
CA LEU A 26 21.88 -13.61 50.81
C LEU A 26 22.91 -12.81 51.61
N VAL A 27 23.86 -13.57 52.15
CA VAL A 27 24.98 -13.12 52.99
C VAL A 27 26.11 -12.60 52.10
N CYS A 28 26.55 -11.32 52.34
CA CYS A 28 27.80 -10.81 51.74
C CYS A 28 29.01 -11.15 52.57
N LEU A 29 29.97 -11.85 52.00
CA LEU A 29 31.32 -12.05 52.56
C LEU A 29 32.27 -11.00 51.98
N LEU A 30 32.83 -10.17 52.87
CA LEU A 30 33.93 -9.24 52.59
C LEU A 30 35.27 -9.96 52.71
N VAL A 31 36.09 -9.95 51.65
CA VAL A 31 37.49 -10.36 51.68
C VAL A 31 38.38 -9.13 51.62
N LEU A 32 39.10 -8.86 52.74
CA LEU A 32 40.16 -7.87 52.84
C LEU A 32 41.49 -8.46 52.33
N ALA A 33 42.05 -7.92 51.25
CA ALA A 33 43.40 -8.23 50.82
C ALA A 33 44.34 -7.05 51.12
N ALA A 34 45.43 -7.37 51.81
CA ALA A 34 46.45 -6.44 52.28
C ALA A 34 47.41 -5.98 51.17
N CYS A 35 47.65 -4.71 51.08
CA CYS A 35 48.66 -4.11 50.18
C CYS A 35 50.07 -4.15 50.84
N LYS A 36 51.08 -4.60 50.13
CA LYS A 36 52.49 -4.36 50.38
C LYS A 36 52.99 -3.20 49.52
N PRO A 37 53.86 -2.31 50.01
CA PRO A 37 54.39 -1.19 49.20
C PRO A 37 55.53 -1.67 48.31
N ALA A 38 55.50 -1.29 47.01
CA ALA A 38 56.53 -1.48 46.06
C ALA A 38 57.41 -0.22 45.91
N SER A 39 58.69 -0.45 45.77
CA SER A 39 59.80 0.50 45.68
C SER A 39 59.72 1.44 44.48
N ASN A 40 60.12 2.71 44.71
CA ASN A 40 60.30 3.75 43.68
C ASN A 40 61.41 3.43 42.70
N PHE A 41 61.05 3.29 41.41
CA PHE A 41 61.94 3.47 40.30
C PHE A 41 61.52 4.76 39.53
N ALA A 42 62.40 5.76 39.55
CA ALA A 42 62.22 6.98 38.76
C ALA A 42 62.55 6.67 37.31
N LEU A 43 61.52 6.71 36.43
CA LEU A 43 61.69 6.69 35.00
C LEU A 43 61.59 8.14 34.48
N THR A 44 62.61 8.61 33.76
CA THR A 44 62.62 9.86 33.02
C THR A 44 61.58 9.85 31.93
N PRO A 45 60.70 10.85 31.78
CA PRO A 45 59.71 10.84 30.71
C PRO A 45 60.32 11.20 29.37
N THR A 46 60.23 10.29 28.40
CA THR A 46 60.48 10.57 26.98
C THR A 46 59.30 11.40 26.46
N PRO A 47 59.50 12.49 25.71
CA PRO A 47 58.38 13.30 25.20
C PRO A 47 57.59 12.49 24.17
N ILE A 48 56.33 12.19 24.52
CA ILE A 48 55.36 11.61 23.62
C ILE A 48 54.97 12.76 22.62
N ARG A 49 55.36 12.57 21.35
CA ARG A 49 54.86 13.36 20.24
C ARG A 49 53.33 13.16 20.13
N GLN A 50 52.55 14.12 20.60
CA GLN A 50 51.10 14.13 20.34
C GLN A 50 50.89 14.28 18.84
N ALA A 51 50.56 13.18 18.17
CA ALA A 51 49.95 13.24 16.85
C ALA A 51 48.54 13.80 17.05
N THR A 52 48.31 15.04 16.66
CA THR A 52 46.98 15.61 16.54
C THR A 52 46.32 14.93 15.35
N ILE A 53 45.51 13.91 15.64
CA ILE A 53 44.58 13.35 14.63
C ILE A 53 43.48 14.38 14.50
N THR A 54 43.57 15.22 13.50
CA THR A 54 42.46 16.05 13.02
C THR A 54 41.50 15.09 12.35
N VAL A 55 40.50 14.60 13.11
CA VAL A 55 39.32 13.95 12.55
C VAL A 55 38.52 15.10 11.93
N GLU A 56 38.66 15.30 10.61
CA GLU A 56 37.68 16.08 9.87
C GLU A 56 36.29 15.43 10.16
N PRO A 57 35.28 16.20 10.59
CA PRO A 57 33.95 15.67 10.72
C PRO A 57 33.51 15.25 9.31
N THR A 58 33.49 13.94 9.04
CA THR A 58 32.79 13.42 7.88
C THR A 58 31.38 13.95 8.01
N ALA A 59 30.98 14.83 7.09
CA ALA A 59 29.62 15.31 7.03
C ALA A 59 28.72 14.07 7.03
N SER A 60 27.95 13.88 8.08
CA SER A 60 26.96 12.80 8.18
C SER A 60 26.01 13.02 7.00
N GLN A 61 26.14 12.22 5.97
CA GLN A 61 25.16 12.25 4.88
C GLN A 61 23.81 11.97 5.47
N ALA A 62 22.81 12.76 5.09
CA ALA A 62 21.43 12.48 5.46
C ALA A 62 21.09 11.04 5.05
N PRO A 63 20.29 10.33 5.84
CA PRO A 63 19.89 8.97 5.48
C PRO A 63 19.17 8.98 4.12
N PRO A 64 19.33 7.91 3.31
CA PRO A 64 18.65 7.83 2.03
C PRO A 64 17.13 7.90 2.20
N THR A 65 16.41 8.38 1.21
CA THR A 65 14.92 8.44 1.21
C THR A 65 14.33 7.09 0.80
N LEU A 66 13.00 6.89 0.96
CA LEU A 66 12.31 5.68 0.47
C LEU A 66 12.55 5.48 -1.03
N ARG A 67 12.44 6.56 -1.81
CA ARG A 67 12.73 6.55 -3.25
C ARG A 67 14.13 6.02 -3.54
N GLN A 68 15.13 6.56 -2.87
CA GLN A 68 16.53 6.15 -3.10
C GLN A 68 16.78 4.68 -2.73
N LEU A 69 16.11 4.16 -1.70
CA LEU A 69 16.17 2.75 -1.34
C LEU A 69 15.44 1.88 -2.37
N ALA A 70 14.24 2.27 -2.78
CA ALA A 70 13.44 1.56 -3.78
C ALA A 70 14.15 1.48 -5.14
N ASP A 71 14.76 2.58 -5.59
CA ASP A 71 15.51 2.62 -6.85
C ASP A 71 16.67 1.62 -6.88
N GLN A 72 17.35 1.38 -5.74
CA GLN A 72 18.42 0.37 -5.63
C GLN A 72 17.90 -1.05 -5.86
N GLN A 73 16.65 -1.33 -5.49
CA GLN A 73 16.00 -2.64 -5.66
C GLN A 73 15.18 -2.73 -6.96
N LYS A 74 15.11 -1.66 -7.74
CA LYS A 74 14.20 -1.53 -8.90
C LYS A 74 12.74 -1.78 -8.52
N TRP A 75 12.36 -1.39 -7.33
CA TRP A 75 11.04 -1.56 -6.76
C TRP A 75 10.27 -0.24 -6.83
N LEU A 76 8.95 -0.30 -7.01
CA LEU A 76 8.14 0.90 -7.04
C LEU A 76 7.58 1.19 -5.65
N VAL A 77 7.97 2.35 -5.11
CA VAL A 77 7.32 2.96 -3.96
C VAL A 77 6.55 4.17 -4.46
N GLY A 78 5.22 4.11 -4.36
CA GLY A 78 4.36 5.12 -4.95
C GLY A 78 3.27 5.63 -4.01
N THR A 79 2.56 6.65 -4.46
CA THR A 79 1.42 7.21 -3.74
C THR A 79 0.34 7.71 -4.67
N ALA A 80 -0.91 7.71 -4.19
CA ALA A 80 -2.00 8.40 -4.89
C ALA A 80 -1.87 9.93 -4.72
N SER A 81 -2.20 10.66 -5.79
CA SER A 81 -2.16 12.12 -5.81
C SER A 81 -3.27 12.71 -6.68
N ASP A 82 -3.63 13.96 -6.38
CA ASP A 82 -4.48 14.80 -7.22
C ASP A 82 -3.67 15.99 -7.74
N PRO A 83 -3.87 16.45 -8.98
CA PRO A 83 -3.20 17.63 -9.54
C PRO A 83 -3.32 18.90 -8.69
N ALA A 84 -4.41 19.02 -7.92
CA ALA A 84 -4.59 20.17 -7.02
C ALA A 84 -3.53 20.22 -5.93
N TYR A 85 -3.04 19.07 -5.45
CA TYR A 85 -2.02 18.98 -4.40
C TYR A 85 -0.65 19.40 -4.91
N LEU A 86 -0.38 19.24 -6.21
CA LEU A 86 0.89 19.60 -6.86
C LEU A 86 1.18 21.10 -6.88
N THR A 87 0.21 21.92 -6.47
CA THR A 87 0.39 23.37 -6.27
C THR A 87 1.02 23.72 -4.93
N ASN A 88 1.07 22.77 -3.98
CA ASN A 88 1.66 22.95 -2.66
C ASN A 88 3.14 22.57 -2.68
N PRO A 89 4.10 23.52 -2.42
CA PRO A 89 5.54 23.22 -2.47
C PRO A 89 6.01 22.20 -1.43
N GLN A 90 5.36 22.12 -0.26
CA GLN A 90 5.70 21.12 0.76
C GLN A 90 5.28 19.72 0.30
N TYR A 91 4.11 19.61 -0.35
CA TYR A 91 3.64 18.37 -0.94
C TYR A 91 4.60 17.86 -2.01
N THR A 92 4.93 18.71 -2.98
CA THR A 92 5.81 18.32 -4.09
C THR A 92 7.22 18.00 -3.62
N ALA A 93 7.78 18.75 -2.68
CA ALA A 93 9.10 18.45 -2.12
C ALA A 93 9.15 17.07 -1.45
N LEU A 94 8.09 16.69 -0.72
CA LEU A 94 8.01 15.40 -0.06
C LEU A 94 7.75 14.27 -1.09
N LEU A 95 6.84 14.49 -2.03
CA LEU A 95 6.55 13.56 -3.12
C LEU A 95 7.80 13.22 -3.93
N ASP A 96 8.56 14.23 -4.34
CA ASP A 96 9.77 14.06 -5.16
C ASP A 96 10.90 13.35 -4.40
N ALA A 97 11.02 13.62 -3.10
CA ALA A 97 12.06 13.01 -2.28
C ALA A 97 11.80 11.54 -1.98
N GLU A 98 10.53 11.15 -1.76
CA GLU A 98 10.21 9.87 -1.13
C GLU A 98 9.62 8.83 -2.09
N PHE A 99 9.10 9.23 -3.27
CA PHE A 99 8.38 8.32 -4.15
C PHE A 99 8.94 8.31 -5.58
N ASN A 100 8.99 7.12 -6.19
CA ASN A 100 9.31 6.92 -7.60
C ASN A 100 8.11 6.44 -8.43
N GLY A 101 6.95 6.29 -7.78
CA GLY A 101 5.69 5.88 -8.39
C GLY A 101 4.54 6.83 -8.08
N LEU A 102 3.60 6.98 -9.02
CA LEU A 102 2.45 7.86 -8.90
C LEU A 102 1.20 7.20 -9.46
N VAL A 103 0.05 7.38 -8.79
CA VAL A 103 -1.28 7.01 -9.29
C VAL A 103 -2.23 8.20 -9.12
N GLY A 104 -3.09 8.42 -10.10
CA GLY A 104 -4.12 9.46 -10.01
C GLY A 104 -5.26 9.01 -9.12
N GLU A 105 -5.48 9.70 -7.97
CA GLU A 105 -6.52 9.33 -7.02
C GLU A 105 -7.91 9.27 -7.67
N ASN A 106 -8.26 10.28 -8.48
CA ASN A 106 -9.56 10.36 -9.13
C ASN A 106 -9.51 10.74 -10.62
N VAL A 107 -8.44 11.39 -11.08
CA VAL A 107 -8.41 12.10 -12.37
C VAL A 107 -8.52 11.21 -13.60
N MET A 108 -8.26 9.91 -13.47
CA MET A 108 -8.38 8.93 -14.56
C MET A 108 -9.65 8.07 -14.46
N LYS A 109 -10.49 8.25 -13.43
CA LYS A 109 -11.79 7.55 -13.33
C LYS A 109 -12.74 8.07 -14.39
N TRP A 110 -13.55 7.20 -14.97
CA TRP A 110 -14.36 7.49 -16.14
C TRP A 110 -15.22 8.75 -16.01
N GLY A 111 -15.96 8.89 -14.90
CA GLY A 111 -16.79 10.06 -14.65
C GLY A 111 -16.02 11.38 -14.49
N ARG A 112 -14.70 11.34 -14.37
CA ARG A 112 -13.82 12.52 -14.36
C ARG A 112 -13.27 12.87 -15.73
N LEU A 113 -13.12 11.85 -16.59
CA LEU A 113 -12.58 12.03 -17.93
C LEU A 113 -13.67 12.36 -18.96
N SER A 114 -14.88 11.79 -18.83
CA SER A 114 -15.91 11.89 -19.86
C SER A 114 -17.17 12.55 -19.32
N VAL A 115 -17.41 13.79 -19.70
CA VAL A 115 -18.62 14.57 -19.34
C VAL A 115 -19.80 14.22 -20.24
N GLU A 116 -19.53 13.96 -21.53
CA GLU A 116 -20.49 13.57 -22.56
C GLU A 116 -19.95 12.39 -23.36
N ARG A 117 -20.84 11.66 -24.04
CA ARG A 117 -20.43 10.52 -24.86
C ARG A 117 -19.44 10.95 -25.96
N GLY A 118 -18.28 10.33 -25.97
CA GLY A 118 -17.20 10.60 -26.93
C GLY A 118 -16.41 11.88 -26.69
N ILE A 119 -16.76 12.67 -25.66
CA ILE A 119 -16.06 13.89 -25.27
C ILE A 119 -15.28 13.63 -23.98
N TYR A 120 -13.97 13.80 -24.06
CA TYR A 120 -13.04 13.58 -22.95
C TYR A 120 -12.30 14.86 -22.58
N ASP A 121 -12.22 15.14 -21.28
CA ASP A 121 -11.34 16.15 -20.70
C ASP A 121 -10.17 15.48 -19.97
N PHE A 122 -9.02 15.48 -20.60
CA PHE A 122 -7.78 14.93 -20.04
C PHE A 122 -6.94 15.96 -19.31
N SER A 123 -7.36 17.22 -19.24
CA SER A 123 -6.53 18.34 -18.76
C SER A 123 -5.90 18.06 -17.38
N LYS A 124 -6.67 17.53 -16.43
CA LYS A 124 -6.18 17.19 -15.09
C LYS A 124 -5.27 15.95 -15.09
N ALA A 125 -5.63 14.93 -15.84
CA ALA A 125 -4.81 13.73 -15.96
C ALA A 125 -3.47 14.04 -16.63
N ASP A 126 -3.46 14.91 -17.66
CA ASP A 126 -2.24 15.37 -18.32
C ASP A 126 -1.31 16.13 -17.37
N VAL A 127 -1.82 16.96 -16.46
CA VAL A 127 -1.01 17.64 -15.43
C VAL A 127 -0.25 16.62 -14.57
N LEU A 128 -0.93 15.55 -14.14
CA LEU A 128 -0.31 14.49 -13.35
C LEU A 128 0.73 13.72 -14.16
N MET A 129 0.42 13.36 -15.39
CA MET A 129 1.32 12.65 -16.30
C MET A 129 2.57 13.45 -16.63
N ASP A 130 2.42 14.76 -16.85
CA ASP A 130 3.53 15.65 -17.15
C ASP A 130 4.39 15.91 -15.90
N TYR A 131 3.78 15.95 -14.72
CA TYR A 131 4.50 16.00 -13.45
C TYR A 131 5.37 14.75 -13.29
N ALA A 132 4.77 13.57 -13.39
CA ALA A 132 5.46 12.30 -13.26
C ALA A 132 6.64 12.18 -14.25
N ALA A 133 6.44 12.57 -15.51
CA ALA A 133 7.49 12.55 -16.53
C ALA A 133 8.68 13.46 -16.19
N ARG A 134 8.41 14.69 -15.71
CA ARG A 134 9.46 15.64 -15.30
C ARG A 134 10.24 15.16 -14.10
N HIS A 135 9.62 14.43 -13.19
CA HIS A 135 10.22 13.95 -11.95
C HIS A 135 10.64 12.47 -12.02
N GLN A 136 10.60 11.86 -13.23
CA GLN A 136 11.03 10.47 -13.49
C GLN A 136 10.30 9.46 -12.57
N MET A 137 8.99 9.63 -12.43
CA MET A 137 8.12 8.73 -11.69
C MET A 137 7.39 7.78 -12.66
N ALA A 138 7.30 6.51 -12.30
CA ALA A 138 6.43 5.56 -12.98
C ALA A 138 4.97 5.89 -12.67
N VAL A 139 4.07 5.73 -13.65
CA VAL A 139 2.65 6.00 -13.44
C VAL A 139 1.85 4.72 -13.55
N ARG A 140 0.99 4.49 -12.53
CA ARG A 140 -0.06 3.48 -12.53
C ARG A 140 -1.38 4.15 -12.95
N GLY A 141 -2.09 3.60 -13.93
CA GLY A 141 -3.37 4.11 -14.39
C GLY A 141 -4.52 3.48 -13.59
N HIS A 142 -5.33 4.32 -12.94
CA HIS A 142 -6.48 3.88 -12.14
C HIS A 142 -7.72 4.72 -12.47
N THR A 143 -8.77 4.15 -12.97
CA THR A 143 -9.03 2.78 -13.41
C THR A 143 -9.90 2.82 -14.67
N LEU A 144 -9.78 1.83 -15.55
CA LEU A 144 -10.51 1.85 -16.82
C LEU A 144 -11.98 1.44 -16.65
N VAL A 145 -12.24 0.36 -15.90
CA VAL A 145 -13.60 -0.19 -15.71
C VAL A 145 -13.90 -0.38 -14.23
N TRP A 146 -14.84 0.43 -13.74
CA TRP A 146 -15.39 0.35 -12.39
C TRP A 146 -16.88 0.70 -12.45
N ASP A 147 -17.69 0.21 -11.54
CA ASP A 147 -19.12 0.50 -11.51
C ASP A 147 -19.47 1.76 -10.72
N LEU A 148 -18.49 2.31 -9.97
CA LEU A 148 -18.64 3.59 -9.30
C LEU A 148 -18.00 4.72 -10.11
N GLN A 149 -18.41 5.93 -9.84
CA GLN A 149 -17.94 7.15 -10.52
C GLN A 149 -18.04 7.09 -12.07
N LEU A 150 -19.09 6.43 -12.57
CA LEU A 150 -19.46 6.48 -13.99
C LEU A 150 -20.09 7.85 -14.31
N PRO A 151 -19.99 8.33 -15.58
CA PRO A 151 -20.65 9.56 -15.99
C PRO A 151 -22.16 9.39 -16.05
N ASP A 152 -22.91 10.45 -15.68
CA ASP A 152 -24.37 10.43 -15.62
C ASP A 152 -25.00 10.07 -16.97
N TRP A 153 -24.43 10.57 -18.08
CA TRP A 153 -24.93 10.26 -19.42
C TRP A 153 -24.93 8.75 -19.70
N LEU A 154 -23.99 8.00 -19.14
CA LEU A 154 -23.90 6.55 -19.32
C LEU A 154 -24.90 5.81 -18.43
N THR A 155 -24.96 6.17 -17.14
CA THR A 155 -25.82 5.50 -16.16
C THR A 155 -27.31 5.76 -16.40
N GLN A 156 -27.66 6.87 -17.04
CA GLN A 156 -29.02 7.25 -17.40
C GLN A 156 -29.43 6.78 -18.81
N SER A 157 -28.50 6.20 -19.58
CA SER A 157 -28.79 5.68 -20.92
C SER A 157 -29.52 4.34 -20.87
N ILE A 158 -30.44 4.15 -21.81
CA ILE A 158 -31.08 2.85 -22.07
C ILE A 158 -30.58 2.38 -23.43
N LEU A 159 -29.62 1.45 -23.41
CA LEU A 159 -28.89 0.99 -24.57
C LEU A 159 -28.97 -0.54 -24.68
N THR A 160 -28.76 -1.04 -25.87
CA THR A 160 -28.58 -2.48 -26.11
C THR A 160 -27.21 -2.95 -25.57
N ARG A 161 -27.08 -4.24 -25.35
CA ARG A 161 -25.82 -4.89 -24.93
C ARG A 161 -24.66 -4.56 -25.88
N ASP A 162 -24.90 -4.57 -27.17
CA ASP A 162 -23.86 -4.30 -28.16
C ASP A 162 -23.44 -2.82 -28.16
N GLU A 163 -24.37 -1.91 -27.93
CA GLU A 163 -24.04 -0.48 -27.75
C GLU A 163 -23.21 -0.24 -26.50
N TYR A 164 -23.52 -0.90 -25.38
CA TYR A 164 -22.66 -0.83 -24.19
C TYR A 164 -21.26 -1.38 -24.45
N LYS A 165 -21.11 -2.48 -25.21
CA LYS A 165 -19.80 -3.00 -25.62
C LYS A 165 -19.01 -2.01 -26.45
N VAL A 166 -19.67 -1.34 -27.41
CA VAL A 166 -19.05 -0.31 -28.25
C VAL A 166 -18.53 0.84 -27.37
N ILE A 167 -19.36 1.34 -26.46
CA ILE A 167 -19.01 2.45 -25.56
C ILE A 167 -17.84 2.06 -24.64
N LEU A 168 -17.88 0.87 -24.05
CA LEU A 168 -16.81 0.39 -23.18
C LEU A 168 -15.48 0.26 -23.96
N LYS A 169 -15.53 -0.27 -25.16
CA LYS A 169 -14.36 -0.37 -26.05
C LYS A 169 -13.82 1.02 -26.41
N GLU A 170 -14.69 1.95 -26.82
CA GLU A 170 -14.31 3.34 -27.15
C GLU A 170 -13.60 4.01 -25.97
N HIS A 171 -14.13 3.85 -24.75
CA HIS A 171 -13.51 4.40 -23.56
C HIS A 171 -12.11 3.84 -23.35
N ILE A 172 -11.98 2.52 -23.28
CA ILE A 172 -10.70 1.84 -23.02
C ILE A 172 -9.67 2.22 -24.09
N THR A 173 -10.04 2.14 -25.37
CA THR A 173 -9.09 2.44 -26.46
C THR A 173 -8.68 3.91 -26.49
N THR A 174 -9.59 4.83 -26.13
CA THR A 174 -9.29 6.26 -26.06
C THR A 174 -8.34 6.59 -24.90
N VAL A 175 -8.64 6.06 -23.70
CA VAL A 175 -7.86 6.39 -22.50
C VAL A 175 -6.49 5.72 -22.54
N VAL A 176 -6.44 4.41 -22.81
CA VAL A 176 -5.17 3.68 -22.91
C VAL A 176 -4.32 4.20 -24.05
N GLY A 177 -4.91 4.39 -25.24
CA GLY A 177 -4.19 4.89 -26.41
C GLY A 177 -3.60 6.28 -26.23
N ARG A 178 -4.27 7.19 -25.45
CA ARG A 178 -3.71 8.50 -25.10
C ARG A 178 -2.41 8.41 -24.34
N TYR A 179 -2.29 7.45 -23.43
CA TYR A 179 -1.15 7.30 -22.53
C TYR A 179 -0.26 6.10 -22.88
N ALA A 180 -0.42 5.52 -24.07
CA ALA A 180 0.38 4.38 -24.51
C ALA A 180 1.88 4.65 -24.39
N GLY A 181 2.61 3.70 -23.80
CA GLY A 181 4.04 3.80 -23.50
C GLY A 181 4.40 4.77 -22.37
N ARG A 182 3.42 5.41 -21.70
CA ARG A 182 3.64 6.34 -20.58
C ARG A 182 3.14 5.79 -19.23
N ILE A 183 2.22 4.84 -19.24
CA ILE A 183 1.68 4.19 -18.05
C ILE A 183 2.23 2.77 -17.98
N VAL A 184 2.88 2.42 -16.87
CA VAL A 184 3.55 1.14 -16.70
C VAL A 184 2.58 0.00 -16.36
N ALA A 185 1.48 0.31 -15.68
CA ALA A 185 0.47 -0.65 -15.27
C ALA A 185 -0.92 0.00 -15.22
N TRP A 186 -1.95 -0.71 -15.69
CA TRP A 186 -3.35 -0.30 -15.63
C TRP A 186 -4.16 -1.19 -14.70
N ASP A 187 -4.97 -0.59 -13.83
CA ASP A 187 -6.13 -1.24 -13.23
C ASP A 187 -7.23 -1.31 -14.28
N VAL A 188 -7.28 -2.43 -15.02
CA VAL A 188 -8.21 -2.59 -16.13
C VAL A 188 -9.63 -2.75 -15.63
N VAL A 189 -9.82 -3.63 -14.63
CA VAL A 189 -11.10 -3.81 -13.95
C VAL A 189 -10.89 -3.70 -12.45
N ASN A 190 -11.68 -2.85 -11.83
CA ASN A 190 -11.64 -2.59 -10.39
C ASN A 190 -12.88 -3.17 -9.70
N GLU A 191 -12.69 -3.93 -8.63
CA GLU A 191 -13.71 -4.46 -7.71
C GLU A 191 -14.86 -5.25 -8.38
N PRO A 192 -14.57 -6.22 -9.22
CA PRO A 192 -15.65 -7.00 -9.87
C PRO A 192 -16.31 -8.03 -8.96
N LEU A 193 -15.77 -8.32 -7.76
CA LEU A 193 -16.25 -9.39 -6.88
C LEU A 193 -16.96 -8.86 -5.63
N ASP A 194 -17.93 -9.63 -5.15
CA ASP A 194 -18.54 -9.44 -3.84
C ASP A 194 -17.67 -10.04 -2.71
N ALA A 195 -18.11 -9.90 -1.46
CA ALA A 195 -17.39 -10.40 -0.31
C ALA A 195 -17.24 -11.93 -0.26
N GLN A 196 -18.09 -12.67 -0.99
CA GLN A 196 -18.07 -14.12 -1.12
C GLN A 196 -17.26 -14.60 -2.33
N GLY A 197 -16.63 -13.68 -3.07
CA GLY A 197 -15.83 -14.00 -4.24
C GLY A 197 -16.62 -14.26 -5.52
N HIS A 198 -17.93 -13.97 -5.55
CA HIS A 198 -18.73 -14.07 -6.75
C HIS A 198 -18.71 -12.77 -7.55
N LEU A 199 -18.93 -12.85 -8.87
CA LEU A 199 -19.08 -11.68 -9.71
C LEU A 199 -20.26 -10.81 -9.24
N ARG A 200 -19.97 -9.55 -8.92
CA ARG A 200 -20.98 -8.54 -8.56
C ARG A 200 -21.93 -8.33 -9.73
N GLN A 201 -23.25 -8.27 -9.40
CA GLN A 201 -24.28 -7.87 -10.35
C GLN A 201 -24.27 -6.35 -10.53
N ASN A 202 -23.08 -5.80 -10.84
CA ASN A 202 -22.85 -4.37 -11.01
C ASN A 202 -23.36 -3.85 -12.36
N PHE A 203 -23.21 -2.55 -12.61
CA PHE A 203 -23.66 -1.91 -13.86
C PHE A 203 -23.15 -2.65 -15.10
N TRP A 204 -21.87 -2.99 -15.17
CA TRP A 204 -21.26 -3.63 -16.34
C TRP A 204 -21.71 -5.07 -16.54
N PHE A 205 -21.89 -5.80 -15.45
CA PHE A 205 -22.43 -7.15 -15.51
C PHE A 205 -23.87 -7.15 -16.04
N GLN A 206 -24.70 -6.22 -15.61
CA GLN A 206 -26.08 -6.10 -16.09
C GLN A 206 -26.14 -5.60 -17.54
N ALA A 207 -25.29 -4.66 -17.91
CA ALA A 207 -25.27 -4.06 -19.25
C ALA A 207 -24.70 -4.99 -20.32
N ILE A 208 -23.65 -5.75 -20.00
CA ILE A 208 -22.88 -6.55 -20.99
C ILE A 208 -22.92 -8.05 -20.64
N GLY A 209 -22.96 -8.43 -19.36
CA GLY A 209 -22.72 -9.78 -18.89
C GLY A 209 -21.28 -9.98 -18.43
N PRO A 210 -20.95 -11.18 -17.88
CA PRO A 210 -19.64 -11.43 -17.27
C PRO A 210 -18.44 -11.25 -18.20
N GLU A 211 -18.66 -11.34 -19.50
CA GLU A 211 -17.60 -11.17 -20.49
C GLU A 211 -17.02 -9.74 -20.55
N TYR A 212 -17.65 -8.74 -19.91
CA TYR A 212 -17.12 -7.37 -19.89
C TYR A 212 -15.67 -7.32 -19.37
N ILE A 213 -15.33 -8.19 -18.40
CA ILE A 213 -13.99 -8.30 -17.83
C ILE A 213 -12.98 -8.72 -18.90
N LEU A 214 -13.24 -9.85 -19.58
CA LEU A 214 -12.33 -10.39 -20.57
C LEU A 214 -12.13 -9.41 -21.74
N LEU A 215 -13.24 -8.82 -22.20
CA LEU A 215 -13.23 -7.83 -23.28
C LEU A 215 -12.41 -6.59 -22.90
N ALA A 216 -12.53 -6.11 -21.66
CA ALA A 216 -11.78 -4.96 -21.18
C ALA A 216 -10.26 -5.19 -21.26
N PHE A 217 -9.78 -6.33 -20.79
CA PHE A 217 -8.36 -6.70 -20.87
C PHE A 217 -7.87 -6.83 -22.30
N GLN A 218 -8.65 -7.47 -23.18
CA GLN A 218 -8.31 -7.60 -24.59
C GLN A 218 -8.20 -6.24 -25.28
N TRP A 219 -9.12 -5.32 -25.02
CA TRP A 219 -9.09 -3.99 -25.63
C TRP A 219 -7.98 -3.09 -25.04
N ALA A 220 -7.70 -3.21 -23.75
CA ALA A 220 -6.59 -2.50 -23.13
C ALA A 220 -5.24 -2.97 -23.72
N HIS A 221 -5.02 -4.27 -23.84
CA HIS A 221 -3.81 -4.81 -24.45
C HIS A 221 -3.68 -4.41 -25.92
N ALA A 222 -4.78 -4.43 -26.67
CA ALA A 222 -4.76 -4.00 -28.06
C ALA A 222 -4.42 -2.50 -28.23
N ALA A 223 -4.76 -1.67 -27.25
CA ALA A 223 -4.48 -0.23 -27.25
C ALA A 223 -3.05 0.11 -26.80
N ASP A 224 -2.48 -0.67 -25.86
CA ASP A 224 -1.09 -0.57 -25.41
C ASP A 224 -0.56 -1.96 -25.01
N PRO A 225 0.15 -2.67 -25.91
CA PRO A 225 0.69 -3.99 -25.63
C PRO A 225 1.83 -4.00 -24.60
N GLU A 226 2.47 -2.87 -24.34
CA GLU A 226 3.61 -2.77 -23.41
C GLU A 226 3.18 -2.55 -21.96
N ALA A 227 1.96 -2.03 -21.74
CA ALA A 227 1.46 -1.79 -20.39
C ALA A 227 1.08 -3.10 -19.68
N GLN A 228 1.42 -3.22 -18.41
CA GLN A 228 0.97 -4.32 -17.59
C GLN A 228 -0.51 -4.14 -17.20
N LEU A 229 -1.29 -5.20 -17.27
CA LEU A 229 -2.74 -5.17 -17.05
C LEU A 229 -3.11 -5.91 -15.78
N PHE A 230 -3.76 -5.22 -14.85
CA PHE A 230 -4.11 -5.72 -13.52
C PHE A 230 -5.62 -5.80 -13.30
N LEU A 231 -6.03 -6.83 -12.56
CA LEU A 231 -7.30 -6.86 -11.85
C LEU A 231 -7.05 -6.26 -10.46
N ASN A 232 -7.74 -5.20 -10.07
CA ASN A 232 -7.54 -4.55 -8.78
C ASN A 232 -8.72 -4.86 -7.84
N GLU A 233 -8.44 -5.31 -6.60
CA GLU A 233 -9.49 -5.74 -5.70
C GLU A 233 -9.17 -5.40 -4.23
N SER A 234 -10.22 -5.13 -3.45
CA SER A 234 -10.17 -4.88 -2.02
C SER A 234 -10.56 -6.12 -1.22
N PHE A 235 -10.08 -6.23 0.02
CA PHE A 235 -10.40 -7.32 0.94
C PHE A 235 -10.12 -8.73 0.41
N ALA A 236 -9.19 -8.85 -0.55
CA ALA A 236 -8.73 -10.11 -1.13
C ALA A 236 -7.23 -10.34 -0.89
N GLU A 237 -6.66 -9.70 0.12
CA GLU A 237 -5.22 -9.65 0.38
C GLU A 237 -4.69 -10.98 0.94
N GLY A 238 -5.37 -11.53 1.97
CA GLY A 238 -5.05 -12.83 2.59
C GLY A 238 -5.85 -13.98 2.00
N LEU A 239 -5.94 -15.09 2.75
CA LEU A 239 -6.69 -16.28 2.37
C LEU A 239 -8.14 -16.19 2.88
N ASN A 240 -9.08 -15.88 2.00
CA ASN A 240 -10.49 -15.77 2.29
C ASN A 240 -11.35 -16.12 1.06
N GLU A 241 -12.68 -16.13 1.20
CA GLU A 241 -13.60 -16.43 0.10
C GLU A 241 -13.40 -15.49 -1.10
N LYS A 242 -13.17 -14.18 -0.84
CA LYS A 242 -12.98 -13.21 -1.91
C LYS A 242 -11.68 -13.44 -2.67
N SER A 243 -10.58 -13.73 -1.98
CA SER A 243 -9.30 -14.06 -2.62
C SER A 243 -9.35 -15.37 -3.40
N GLN A 244 -10.19 -16.34 -2.97
CA GLN A 244 -10.46 -17.54 -3.77
C GLN A 244 -11.21 -17.20 -5.06
N GLY A 245 -12.19 -16.29 -4.97
CA GLY A 245 -12.89 -15.77 -6.16
C GLY A 245 -11.97 -15.05 -7.12
N VAL A 246 -11.05 -14.21 -6.62
CA VAL A 246 -10.00 -13.57 -7.45
C VAL A 246 -9.16 -14.62 -8.15
N TYR A 247 -8.64 -15.60 -7.40
CA TYR A 247 -7.81 -16.67 -7.94
C TYR A 247 -8.54 -17.46 -9.05
N ALA A 248 -9.79 -17.85 -8.81
CA ALA A 248 -10.61 -18.56 -9.79
C ALA A 248 -10.87 -17.72 -11.05
N LEU A 249 -11.15 -16.42 -10.89
CA LEU A 249 -11.39 -15.51 -12.00
C LEU A 249 -10.14 -15.36 -12.86
N VAL A 250 -8.97 -15.05 -12.27
CA VAL A 250 -7.74 -14.84 -13.03
C VAL A 250 -7.23 -16.13 -13.67
N SER A 251 -7.37 -17.28 -13.01
CA SER A 251 -7.07 -18.59 -13.60
C SER A 251 -7.91 -18.84 -14.84
N GLY A 252 -9.24 -18.63 -14.76
CA GLY A 252 -10.14 -18.77 -15.89
C GLY A 252 -9.91 -17.75 -17.01
N MET A 253 -9.32 -16.59 -16.71
CA MET A 253 -8.86 -15.61 -17.71
C MET A 253 -7.63 -16.13 -18.44
N LEU A 254 -6.63 -16.64 -17.72
CA LEU A 254 -5.40 -17.21 -18.30
C LEU A 254 -5.69 -18.43 -19.18
N GLU A 255 -6.57 -19.33 -18.74
CA GLU A 255 -7.01 -20.50 -19.54
C GLU A 255 -7.63 -20.10 -20.88
N LYS A 256 -8.27 -18.93 -20.95
CA LYS A 256 -8.87 -18.36 -22.17
C LYS A 256 -7.89 -17.48 -22.98
N GLY A 257 -6.63 -17.39 -22.56
CA GLY A 257 -5.61 -16.57 -23.22
C GLY A 257 -5.88 -15.05 -23.10
N VAL A 258 -6.57 -14.62 -22.05
CA VAL A 258 -6.78 -13.18 -21.79
C VAL A 258 -5.48 -12.56 -21.29
N PRO A 259 -5.05 -11.42 -21.82
CA PRO A 259 -3.79 -10.78 -21.46
C PRO A 259 -3.88 -10.08 -20.08
N ILE A 260 -3.83 -10.85 -19.02
CA ILE A 260 -3.71 -10.37 -17.64
C ILE A 260 -2.28 -10.59 -17.16
N HIS A 261 -1.70 -9.60 -16.49
CA HIS A 261 -0.32 -9.63 -16.01
C HIS A 261 -0.21 -9.67 -14.48
N GLY A 262 -1.25 -9.26 -13.76
CA GLY A 262 -1.18 -9.25 -12.31
C GLY A 262 -2.50 -8.94 -11.60
N VAL A 263 -2.40 -8.97 -10.27
CA VAL A 263 -3.48 -8.62 -9.33
C VAL A 263 -3.01 -7.46 -8.47
N GLY A 264 -3.82 -6.42 -8.39
CA GLY A 264 -3.68 -5.33 -7.44
C GLY A 264 -4.39 -5.69 -6.13
N MET A 265 -3.69 -5.60 -5.02
CA MET A 265 -4.22 -5.72 -3.67
C MET A 265 -4.38 -4.30 -3.11
N GLN A 266 -5.62 -3.82 -2.97
CA GLN A 266 -5.85 -2.41 -2.55
C GLN A 266 -5.32 -2.14 -1.15
N MET A 267 -5.61 -3.01 -0.20
CA MET A 267 -5.18 -2.87 1.20
C MET A 267 -5.70 -1.61 1.90
N HIS A 268 -6.98 -1.28 1.69
CA HIS A 268 -7.69 -0.31 2.54
C HIS A 268 -8.03 -0.96 3.88
N LEU A 269 -7.11 -0.87 4.83
CA LEU A 269 -7.13 -1.67 6.05
C LEU A 269 -7.73 -0.91 7.25
N ARG A 270 -8.09 -1.71 8.26
CA ARG A 270 -8.41 -1.22 9.61
C ARG A 270 -7.44 -1.83 10.60
N LEU A 271 -6.93 -1.01 11.51
CA LEU A 271 -5.96 -1.46 12.52
C LEU A 271 -6.50 -2.57 13.42
N GLU A 272 -7.82 -2.64 13.60
CA GLU A 272 -8.46 -3.68 14.44
C GLU A 272 -8.39 -5.07 13.85
N ASN A 273 -8.28 -5.17 12.52
CA ASN A 273 -8.31 -6.45 11.82
C ASN A 273 -7.46 -6.40 10.54
N PRO A 274 -6.12 -6.23 10.68
CA PRO A 274 -5.23 -6.31 9.53
C PRO A 274 -5.18 -7.76 9.01
N PRO A 275 -4.84 -7.96 7.73
CA PRO A 275 -4.62 -9.30 7.20
C PRO A 275 -3.41 -9.96 7.90
N VAL A 276 -3.46 -11.28 8.04
CA VAL A 276 -2.34 -12.08 8.56
C VAL A 276 -1.23 -12.10 7.51
N PRO A 277 0.01 -11.70 7.83
CA PRO A 277 1.10 -11.59 6.84
C PRO A 277 1.41 -12.91 6.13
N GLU A 278 1.31 -14.03 6.82
CA GLU A 278 1.53 -15.36 6.26
C GLU A 278 0.45 -15.72 5.21
N ASP A 279 -0.81 -15.36 5.46
CA ASP A 279 -1.90 -15.56 4.50
C ASP A 279 -1.73 -14.67 3.26
N VAL A 280 -1.20 -13.45 3.44
CA VAL A 280 -0.87 -12.55 2.32
C VAL A 280 0.27 -13.13 1.50
N ALA A 281 1.32 -13.64 2.14
CA ALA A 281 2.46 -14.28 1.47
C ALA A 281 2.02 -15.51 0.66
N GLU A 282 1.17 -16.38 1.24
CA GLU A 282 0.64 -17.56 0.56
C GLU A 282 -0.25 -17.17 -0.62
N ASN A 283 -1.08 -16.10 -0.47
CA ASN A 283 -1.88 -15.57 -1.56
C ASN A 283 -1.01 -15.00 -2.70
N MET A 284 0.07 -14.27 -2.40
CA MET A 284 1.04 -13.81 -3.40
C MET A 284 1.71 -14.99 -4.10
N GLN A 285 2.14 -16.01 -3.35
CA GLN A 285 2.79 -17.19 -3.90
C GLN A 285 1.90 -17.94 -4.89
N ARG A 286 0.63 -18.24 -4.55
CA ARG A 286 -0.27 -18.94 -5.48
C ARG A 286 -0.56 -18.14 -6.75
N LEU A 287 -0.54 -16.79 -6.68
CA LEU A 287 -0.62 -15.95 -7.86
C LEU A 287 0.67 -16.00 -8.70
N ALA A 288 1.86 -16.10 -8.04
CA ALA A 288 3.13 -16.33 -8.72
C ALA A 288 3.16 -17.67 -9.48
N GLU A 289 2.56 -18.71 -8.93
CA GLU A 289 2.42 -20.03 -9.59
C GLU A 289 1.59 -19.96 -10.87
N LEU A 290 0.71 -18.97 -10.99
CA LEU A 290 -0.01 -18.65 -12.24
C LEU A 290 0.79 -17.74 -13.18
N GLY A 291 2.00 -17.31 -12.81
CA GLY A 291 2.82 -16.36 -13.55
C GLY A 291 2.35 -14.92 -13.41
N LEU A 292 1.52 -14.60 -12.40
CA LEU A 292 0.97 -13.27 -12.18
C LEU A 292 1.80 -12.47 -11.17
N LYS A 293 1.97 -11.19 -11.49
CA LYS A 293 2.54 -10.19 -10.58
C LYS A 293 1.52 -9.75 -9.54
N VAL A 294 2.03 -9.18 -8.46
CA VAL A 294 1.22 -8.54 -7.41
C VAL A 294 1.74 -7.13 -7.19
N HIS A 295 0.84 -6.17 -7.08
CA HIS A 295 1.11 -4.84 -6.56
C HIS A 295 0.24 -4.57 -5.33
N ILE A 296 0.82 -4.03 -4.27
CA ILE A 296 0.05 -3.33 -3.23
C ILE A 296 -0.27 -1.96 -3.82
N THR A 297 -1.56 -1.64 -3.99
CA THR A 297 -1.98 -0.54 -4.87
C THR A 297 -2.51 0.68 -4.16
N GLU A 298 -3.07 0.55 -2.94
CA GLU A 298 -3.88 1.60 -2.32
C GLU A 298 -3.75 1.59 -0.79
N LEU A 299 -2.61 1.17 -0.24
CA LEU A 299 -2.49 0.94 1.20
C LEU A 299 -2.76 2.20 2.01
N ASP A 300 -3.74 2.09 2.89
CA ASP A 300 -3.96 2.92 4.05
C ASP A 300 -4.41 2.06 5.24
N VAL A 301 -4.12 2.51 6.48
CA VAL A 301 -4.47 1.77 7.70
C VAL A 301 -5.20 2.69 8.67
N ARG A 302 -6.52 2.58 8.73
CA ARG A 302 -7.40 3.41 9.55
C ARG A 302 -7.24 3.11 11.04
N LEU A 303 -7.22 4.16 11.87
CA LEU A 303 -7.02 4.09 13.33
C LEU A 303 -8.30 4.38 14.12
N GLN A 304 -9.35 4.91 13.48
CA GLN A 304 -10.53 5.51 14.13
C GLN A 304 -11.15 4.62 15.21
N ASP A 305 -11.39 3.36 14.88
CA ASP A 305 -12.13 2.44 15.74
C ASP A 305 -11.21 1.52 16.58
N ALA A 306 -9.89 1.59 16.39
CA ALA A 306 -8.93 0.81 17.16
C ALA A 306 -8.85 1.27 18.62
N PRO A 307 -8.74 0.34 19.59
CA PRO A 307 -8.60 0.69 21.01
C PRO A 307 -7.19 1.21 21.31
N GLY A 308 -7.04 1.95 22.41
CA GLY A 308 -5.76 2.41 22.92
C GLY A 308 -5.49 3.90 22.74
N SER A 309 -4.31 4.33 23.17
CA SER A 309 -3.85 5.71 23.00
C SER A 309 -3.46 5.97 21.54
N ARG A 310 -3.48 7.25 21.11
CA ARG A 310 -3.03 7.64 19.76
C ARG A 310 -1.63 7.10 19.46
N ASP A 311 -0.68 7.31 20.36
CA ASP A 311 0.71 6.86 20.13
C ASP A 311 0.81 5.34 20.03
N GLY A 312 0.06 4.60 20.85
CA GLY A 312 -0.01 3.14 20.76
C GLY A 312 -0.59 2.66 19.42
N LYS A 313 -1.62 3.34 18.91
CA LYS A 313 -2.19 3.05 17.59
C LYS A 313 -1.20 3.34 16.46
N LEU A 314 -0.45 4.45 16.51
CA LEU A 314 0.56 4.79 15.52
C LEU A 314 1.71 3.76 15.47
N VAL A 315 2.14 3.26 16.64
CA VAL A 315 3.13 2.18 16.71
C VAL A 315 2.57 0.88 16.08
N ALA A 316 1.35 0.50 16.46
CA ALA A 316 0.70 -0.69 15.90
C ALA A 316 0.45 -0.56 14.39
N GLN A 317 0.07 0.62 13.90
CA GLN A 317 -0.01 0.92 12.47
C GLN A 317 1.35 0.70 11.78
N GLY A 318 2.44 1.16 12.41
CA GLY A 318 3.80 0.95 11.90
C GLY A 318 4.12 -0.53 11.72
N VAL A 319 3.71 -1.40 12.66
CA VAL A 319 3.89 -2.86 12.54
C VAL A 319 3.14 -3.40 11.32
N VAL A 320 1.89 -2.99 11.10
CA VAL A 320 1.12 -3.44 9.91
C VAL A 320 1.82 -3.02 8.60
N PHE A 321 2.30 -1.77 8.51
CA PHE A 321 3.05 -1.30 7.34
C PHE A 321 4.37 -2.07 7.15
N GLU A 322 5.09 -2.40 8.24
CA GLU A 322 6.33 -3.17 8.19
C GLU A 322 6.08 -4.58 7.68
N ASP A 323 5.10 -5.28 8.26
CA ASP A 323 4.76 -6.65 7.91
C ASP A 323 4.39 -6.77 6.43
N LEU A 324 3.55 -5.85 5.92
CA LEU A 324 3.15 -5.86 4.51
C LEU A 324 4.30 -5.49 3.56
N ALA A 325 5.14 -4.51 3.94
CA ALA A 325 6.31 -4.16 3.14
C ALA A 325 7.32 -5.33 3.08
N ARG A 326 7.58 -5.99 4.21
CA ARG A 326 8.47 -7.18 4.26
C ARG A 326 7.88 -8.36 3.47
N THR A 327 6.58 -8.60 3.58
CA THR A 327 5.90 -9.66 2.82
C THR A 327 6.02 -9.40 1.31
N CYS A 328 5.76 -8.17 0.85
CA CYS A 328 5.91 -7.83 -0.56
C CYS A 328 7.37 -7.94 -1.03
N LEU A 329 8.33 -7.44 -0.26
CA LEU A 329 9.76 -7.52 -0.60
C LEU A 329 10.30 -8.96 -0.64
N ALA A 330 9.71 -9.87 0.12
CA ALA A 330 10.08 -11.29 0.12
C ALA A 330 9.41 -12.09 -1.02
N ALA A 331 8.32 -11.60 -1.58
CA ALA A 331 7.60 -12.27 -2.66
C ALA A 331 8.22 -11.94 -4.02
N GLU A 332 8.64 -12.97 -4.77
CA GLU A 332 9.31 -12.80 -6.08
C GLU A 332 8.47 -12.06 -7.12
N ASN A 333 7.14 -12.10 -6.96
CA ASN A 333 6.18 -11.50 -7.87
C ASN A 333 5.59 -10.17 -7.37
N CYS A 334 5.99 -9.63 -6.21
CA CYS A 334 5.55 -8.33 -5.73
C CYS A 334 6.56 -7.25 -6.14
N GLU A 335 6.13 -6.31 -7.00
CA GLU A 335 7.02 -5.32 -7.62
C GLU A 335 6.73 -3.87 -7.20
N ALA A 336 5.62 -3.64 -6.48
CA ALA A 336 5.18 -2.28 -6.17
C ALA A 336 4.41 -2.19 -4.86
N PHE A 337 4.61 -1.05 -4.19
CA PHE A 337 3.98 -0.69 -2.93
C PHE A 337 3.50 0.77 -3.01
N PHE A 338 2.19 0.96 -3.13
CA PHE A 338 1.55 2.26 -3.24
C PHE A 338 0.67 2.55 -2.03
N THR A 339 0.80 3.73 -1.45
CA THR A 339 -0.13 4.26 -0.45
C THR A 339 -1.27 5.02 -1.13
N TRP A 340 -2.48 5.02 -0.53
CA TRP A 340 -3.60 5.80 -1.08
C TRP A 340 -3.62 7.21 -0.52
N GLY A 341 -2.54 7.91 -0.75
CA GLY A 341 -2.26 9.28 -0.33
C GLY A 341 -0.88 9.45 0.28
N LEU A 342 -0.37 10.67 0.25
CA LEU A 342 0.97 11.02 0.72
C LEU A 342 0.96 11.32 2.21
N THR A 343 0.04 12.17 2.68
CA THR A 343 -0.07 12.61 4.08
C THR A 343 -1.49 12.53 4.58
N ASP A 344 -1.68 12.42 5.87
CA ASP A 344 -2.99 12.40 6.52
C ASP A 344 -3.83 13.64 6.18
N HIS A 345 -3.20 14.78 5.89
CA HIS A 345 -3.87 16.02 5.49
C HIS A 345 -4.73 15.89 4.22
N TYR A 346 -4.31 15.02 3.30
CA TYR A 346 -5.00 14.78 2.02
C TYR A 346 -5.65 13.40 1.95
N SER A 347 -5.81 12.71 3.08
CA SER A 347 -6.48 11.41 3.11
C SER A 347 -7.97 11.53 2.74
N TRP A 348 -8.46 10.58 1.96
CA TRP A 348 -9.88 10.45 1.60
C TRP A 348 -10.75 9.95 2.77
N ILE A 349 -10.15 9.31 3.79
CA ILE A 349 -10.85 8.64 4.88
C ILE A 349 -11.75 9.58 5.68
N PRO A 350 -11.32 10.80 6.10
CA PRO A 350 -12.20 11.74 6.79
C PRO A 350 -13.42 12.13 5.96
N GLY A 351 -13.25 12.32 4.64
CA GLY A 351 -14.36 12.63 3.73
C GLY A 351 -15.38 11.49 3.61
N MET A 352 -14.93 10.23 3.69
CA MET A 352 -15.78 9.05 3.64
C MET A 352 -16.49 8.77 4.97
N THR A 353 -15.78 8.91 6.11
CA THR A 353 -16.27 8.49 7.43
C THR A 353 -16.89 9.60 8.25
N GLY A 354 -16.60 10.87 7.91
CA GLY A 354 -16.95 12.04 8.72
C GLY A 354 -16.17 12.17 10.03
N LYS A 355 -15.06 11.43 10.17
CA LYS A 355 -14.19 11.44 11.36
C LYS A 355 -12.74 11.63 10.93
N ASP A 356 -11.96 12.35 11.74
CA ASP A 356 -10.52 12.48 11.55
C ASP A 356 -9.82 11.14 11.69
N ASP A 357 -8.78 10.91 10.89
CA ASP A 357 -7.95 9.70 10.92
C ASP A 357 -6.51 10.01 10.50
N GLU A 358 -5.60 9.11 10.81
CA GLU A 358 -4.18 9.22 10.51
C GLU A 358 -3.69 7.95 9.78
N PRO A 359 -4.18 7.65 8.54
CA PRO A 359 -3.99 6.33 7.92
C PRO A 359 -2.70 6.16 7.13
N LEU A 360 -1.91 7.22 6.88
CA LEU A 360 -0.81 7.25 5.91
C LEU A 360 0.58 7.30 6.56
N LEU A 361 1.63 7.41 5.74
CA LEU A 361 3.03 7.42 6.19
C LEU A 361 3.45 8.73 6.85
N PHE A 362 2.88 9.86 6.41
CA PHE A 362 3.21 11.19 6.90
C PHE A 362 2.01 11.83 7.57
N ALA A 363 2.25 12.49 8.69
CA ALA A 363 1.24 13.24 9.44
C ALA A 363 0.79 14.51 8.68
N GLU A 364 -0.30 15.14 9.14
CA GLU A 364 -0.78 16.42 8.58
C GLU A 364 0.29 17.52 8.56
N ASN A 365 1.22 17.51 9.51
CA ASN A 365 2.32 18.45 9.60
C ASN A 365 3.56 18.02 8.80
N TRP A 366 3.42 17.09 7.87
CA TRP A 366 4.46 16.58 6.96
C TRP A 366 5.55 15.75 7.64
N GLN A 367 5.45 15.48 8.93
CA GLN A 367 6.46 14.68 9.64
C GLN A 367 6.25 13.19 9.38
N PRO A 368 7.34 12.42 9.21
CA PRO A 368 7.25 10.98 9.08
C PRO A 368 6.72 10.35 10.37
N LYS A 369 5.78 9.42 10.21
CA LYS A 369 5.18 8.65 11.31
C LYS A 369 5.95 7.33 11.55
N PRO A 370 5.64 6.56 12.62
CA PRO A 370 6.18 5.21 12.80
C PRO A 370 6.03 4.31 11.57
N ALA A 371 4.92 4.42 10.83
CA ALA A 371 4.66 3.72 9.59
C ALA A 371 5.70 4.01 8.49
N TYR A 372 6.13 5.27 8.34
CA TYR A 372 7.21 5.62 7.40
C TYR A 372 8.51 4.91 7.76
N TRP A 373 8.92 4.99 9.03
CA TRP A 373 10.16 4.37 9.49
C TRP A 373 10.14 2.84 9.41
N ALA A 374 8.96 2.25 9.54
CA ALA A 374 8.74 0.81 9.37
C ALA A 374 8.98 0.36 7.91
N VAL A 375 8.39 1.05 6.94
CA VAL A 375 8.63 0.80 5.50
C VAL A 375 10.10 1.07 5.15
N TYR A 376 10.67 2.16 5.68
CA TYR A 376 12.08 2.48 5.50
C TYR A 376 13.01 1.35 5.98
N ALA A 377 12.73 0.82 7.19
CA ALA A 377 13.51 -0.28 7.76
C ALA A 377 13.40 -1.56 6.90
N ALA A 378 12.20 -1.90 6.44
CA ALA A 378 11.97 -3.06 5.58
C ALA A 378 12.79 -2.98 4.27
N LEU A 379 12.76 -1.82 3.59
CA LEU A 379 13.54 -1.59 2.36
C LEU A 379 15.04 -1.64 2.61
N ARG A 380 15.52 -0.94 3.64
CA ARG A 380 16.94 -0.92 4.01
C ARG A 380 17.46 -2.33 4.31
N ASP A 381 16.72 -3.10 5.09
CA ASP A 381 17.12 -4.45 5.50
C ASP A 381 17.14 -5.40 4.31
N ALA A 382 16.19 -5.27 3.36
CA ALA A 382 16.20 -6.04 2.11
C ALA A 382 17.45 -5.75 1.26
N ILE A 383 17.88 -4.47 1.18
CA ILE A 383 19.12 -4.08 0.48
C ILE A 383 20.34 -4.70 1.15
N LEU A 384 20.41 -4.63 2.48
CA LEU A 384 21.53 -5.20 3.24
C LEU A 384 21.62 -6.71 3.09
N ALA A 385 20.46 -7.41 3.06
CA ALA A 385 20.42 -8.85 2.87
C ALA A 385 20.82 -9.30 1.44
N ALA A 386 20.66 -8.43 0.44
CA ALA A 386 21.05 -8.70 -0.95
C ALA A 386 22.54 -8.41 -1.25
N GLN A 387 23.27 -7.82 -0.31
CA GLN A 387 24.71 -7.59 -0.46
C GLN A 387 25.49 -8.90 -0.18
N PRO A 388 26.46 -9.26 -1.04
CA PRO A 388 27.21 -10.52 -0.91
C PRO A 388 28.14 -10.56 0.31
#